data_4a2d5f1b743ea54510ae4706ce67d325
#
_entry.id   4a2d5f1b743ea54510ae4706ce67d325
#
_cell.length_a   1.000
_cell.length_b   1.000
_cell.length_c   1.000
_cell.angle_alpha   90.00
_cell.angle_beta   90.00
_cell.angle_gamma   90.00
#
_symmetry.space_group_name_H-M   'P 1'
#
loop_
_entity.id
_entity.type
_entity.pdbx_description
1 polymer ?
#
loop_
_entity_poly.entity_id
_entity_poly.type
_entity_poly.pdbx_seq_one_letter_code
_entity_poly.pdbx_strand_id
1 'polypeptide(L)'
;MVQKKDLTKPHRHFKVLATKLRFMKKFYSIVLPAFFIFVTQLSGAQDVADSTGLPGDNFSLEGALEMFKKASSPEEFEKLINTENNGVNNLDLDNDGNIDYVKVIDKKEGDVHAFVLQDPVSETESQDIAVIELEKKGKDNAVLQIIGDEDIYGEETIVEPADDATGFLHAASFMSPDENSGDYNYDAGGIVVNVWMWPAVRFVYAPAYVVWVSPWRWRAYPAWWHPWRPVRWHVFYPRRVAYVSHYTIVATHRIIRAHRIYRPVRVTSVSVRTRNNVTLSRYRTTKRTTVIQGPRRKYKLTRSRTVRRGRY
;
A
#
# COMPACT_ATOMS: atom_id res chain seq x y z
N MET A 1 -76.52 5.29 68.71
CA MET A 1 -76.73 4.10 67.87
C MET A 1 -75.77 4.23 66.70
N VAL A 2 -74.58 3.61 66.79
CA VAL A 2 -73.50 3.78 65.83
C VAL A 2 -73.26 2.41 65.23
N GLN A 3 -73.44 2.30 63.88
CA GLN A 3 -73.12 1.07 63.14
C GLN A 3 -71.64 1.02 62.75
N LYS A 4 -71.03 -0.07 63.17
CA LYS A 4 -69.67 -0.48 62.72
C LYS A 4 -69.79 -0.97 61.28
N LYS A 5 -68.94 -0.42 60.36
CA LYS A 5 -68.73 -0.97 59.05
C LYS A 5 -67.44 -1.83 59.07
N ASP A 6 -67.66 -3.08 58.66
CA ASP A 6 -66.57 -4.08 58.47
C ASP A 6 -65.64 -3.71 57.33
N LEU A 7 -64.37 -3.71 57.62
CA LEU A 7 -63.29 -3.54 56.69
C LEU A 7 -62.56 -4.89 56.52
N THR A 8 -63.01 -5.71 55.57
CA THR A 8 -62.26 -6.86 55.13
C THR A 8 -62.39 -7.03 53.62
N LYS A 9 -61.39 -6.63 52.89
CA LYS A 9 -60.69 -7.27 51.73
C LYS A 9 -59.84 -6.27 50.91
N PRO A 10 -58.51 -6.40 50.93
CA PRO A 10 -57.77 -6.25 49.72
C PRO A 10 -56.61 -7.26 49.66
N HIS A 11 -56.80 -8.52 49.29
CA HIS A 11 -55.69 -9.46 49.15
C HIS A 11 -55.52 -10.01 47.73
N ARG A 12 -56.39 -9.64 46.76
CA ARG A 12 -56.26 -10.21 45.41
C ARG A 12 -55.34 -9.40 44.46
N HIS A 13 -55.20 -8.10 44.57
CA HIS A 13 -54.41 -7.28 43.67
C HIS A 13 -52.95 -7.34 43.93
N PHE A 14 -52.44 -7.62 45.13
CA PHE A 14 -51.03 -7.65 45.46
C PHE A 14 -50.33 -8.90 44.92
N LYS A 15 -51.01 -10.07 44.84
CA LYS A 15 -50.42 -11.29 44.31
C LYS A 15 -50.19 -11.24 42.77
N VAL A 16 -51.04 -10.56 42.02
CA VAL A 16 -50.95 -10.42 40.57
C VAL A 16 -49.78 -9.50 40.20
N LEU A 17 -49.56 -8.42 40.99
CA LEU A 17 -48.45 -7.48 40.75
C LEU A 17 -47.09 -8.11 41.06
N ALA A 18 -46.99 -8.90 42.14
CA ALA A 18 -45.77 -9.59 42.53
C ALA A 18 -45.36 -10.68 41.51
N THR A 19 -46.32 -11.36 40.88
CA THR A 19 -46.08 -12.38 39.87
C THR A 19 -45.60 -11.73 38.55
N LYS A 20 -46.18 -10.58 38.15
CA LYS A 20 -45.70 -9.83 36.96
C LYS A 20 -44.29 -9.26 37.14
N LEU A 21 -43.95 -8.74 38.33
CA LEU A 21 -42.59 -8.27 38.61
C LEU A 21 -41.55 -9.40 38.62
N ARG A 22 -41.91 -10.59 39.08
CA ARG A 22 -41.03 -11.75 39.12
C ARG A 22 -40.78 -12.32 37.72
N PHE A 23 -41.77 -12.25 36.83
CA PHE A 23 -41.63 -12.66 35.42
C PHE A 23 -40.76 -11.65 34.63
N MET A 24 -40.90 -10.36 34.82
CA MET A 24 -40.07 -9.33 34.23
C MET A 24 -38.58 -9.43 34.66
N LYS A 25 -38.32 -9.67 35.97
CA LYS A 25 -36.95 -9.86 36.45
C LYS A 25 -36.28 -11.09 35.85
N LYS A 26 -36.98 -12.19 35.58
CA LYS A 26 -36.45 -13.36 34.90
C LYS A 26 -36.16 -13.10 33.41
N PHE A 27 -36.99 -12.27 32.74
CA PHE A 27 -36.80 -11.95 31.32
C PHE A 27 -35.58 -11.05 31.11
N TYR A 28 -35.38 -10.04 31.98
CA TYR A 28 -34.16 -9.20 31.89
C TYR A 28 -32.88 -9.95 32.25
N SER A 29 -32.96 -10.98 33.11
CA SER A 29 -31.77 -11.77 33.49
C SER A 29 -31.27 -12.74 32.37
N ILE A 30 -32.15 -13.10 31.40
CA ILE A 30 -31.80 -13.98 30.28
C ILE A 30 -31.45 -13.18 29.04
N VAL A 31 -32.04 -12.00 28.81
CA VAL A 31 -31.81 -11.18 27.62
C VAL A 31 -30.51 -10.38 27.72
N LEU A 32 -30.13 -9.91 28.92
CA LEU A 32 -28.91 -9.12 29.11
C LEU A 32 -27.61 -9.91 28.78
N PRO A 33 -27.41 -11.16 29.23
CA PRO A 33 -26.22 -11.92 28.85
C PRO A 33 -26.21 -12.36 27.36
N ALA A 34 -27.40 -12.58 26.75
CA ALA A 34 -27.47 -12.90 25.32
C ALA A 34 -27.10 -11.70 24.42
N PHE A 35 -27.44 -10.46 24.82
CA PHE A 35 -27.05 -9.26 24.12
C PHE A 35 -25.55 -8.98 24.29
N PHE A 36 -24.97 -9.28 25.46
CA PHE A 36 -23.52 -9.11 25.69
C PHE A 36 -22.68 -10.14 24.92
N ILE A 37 -23.18 -11.37 24.70
CA ILE A 37 -22.52 -12.39 23.89
C ILE A 37 -22.59 -12.04 22.39
N PHE A 38 -23.63 -11.34 21.93
CA PHE A 38 -23.76 -10.95 20.51
C PHE A 38 -22.85 -9.76 20.13
N VAL A 39 -22.53 -8.87 21.08
CA VAL A 39 -21.62 -7.74 20.83
C VAL A 39 -20.16 -8.17 20.74
N THR A 40 -19.79 -9.32 21.34
CA THR A 40 -18.41 -9.82 21.26
C THR A 40 -18.08 -10.55 19.94
N GLN A 41 -19.06 -10.83 19.09
CA GLN A 41 -18.86 -11.45 17.78
C GLN A 41 -18.57 -10.47 16.64
N LEU A 42 -18.61 -9.15 16.92
CA LEU A 42 -18.29 -8.10 15.94
C LEU A 42 -16.82 -7.63 16.01
N SER A 43 -15.97 -8.37 16.71
CA SER A 43 -14.54 -8.28 16.46
C SER A 43 -14.24 -9.07 15.18
N GLY A 44 -14.70 -8.57 14.04
CA GLY A 44 -14.15 -8.96 12.76
C GLY A 44 -12.65 -8.65 12.84
N ALA A 45 -11.82 -9.66 12.99
CA ALA A 45 -10.43 -9.56 12.62
C ALA A 45 -10.48 -9.03 11.18
N GLN A 46 -10.10 -7.79 10.95
CA GLN A 46 -9.77 -7.34 9.61
C GLN A 46 -8.66 -8.29 9.18
N ASP A 47 -8.95 -9.15 8.20
CA ASP A 47 -7.93 -9.95 7.56
C ASP A 47 -6.92 -8.97 6.99
N VAL A 48 -5.83 -8.78 7.73
CA VAL A 48 -4.68 -8.03 7.22
C VAL A 48 -4.17 -8.87 6.07
N ALA A 49 -4.18 -8.31 4.86
CA ALA A 49 -3.69 -9.00 3.68
C ALA A 49 -2.34 -9.65 3.98
N ASP A 50 -2.18 -10.90 3.56
CA ASP A 50 -0.97 -11.66 3.81
C ASP A 50 0.24 -10.97 3.18
N SER A 51 1.33 -10.88 3.92
CA SER A 51 2.61 -10.41 3.41
C SER A 51 3.11 -11.36 2.33
N THR A 52 3.64 -10.83 1.24
CA THR A 52 4.32 -11.64 0.20
C THR A 52 5.67 -12.15 0.67
N GLY A 53 6.19 -11.56 1.75
CA GLY A 53 7.54 -11.79 2.28
C GLY A 53 8.63 -11.16 1.42
N LEU A 54 8.27 -10.35 0.42
CA LEU A 54 9.20 -9.58 -0.40
C LEU A 54 9.52 -8.23 0.26
N PRO A 55 10.71 -7.65 0.01
CA PRO A 55 11.05 -6.33 0.53
C PRO A 55 10.02 -5.24 0.18
N GLY A 56 9.37 -5.34 -0.99
CA GLY A 56 8.37 -4.39 -1.46
C GLY A 56 7.11 -4.29 -0.57
N ASP A 57 6.86 -5.28 0.27
CA ASP A 57 5.83 -5.16 1.30
C ASP A 57 6.12 -3.99 2.26
N ASN A 58 7.39 -3.68 2.47
CA ASN A 58 7.87 -2.65 3.39
C ASN A 58 8.11 -1.26 2.76
N PHE A 59 7.69 -1.06 1.49
CA PHE A 59 7.72 0.26 0.86
C PHE A 59 6.44 0.51 0.07
N SER A 60 5.76 1.64 0.33
CA SER A 60 4.52 2.00 -0.37
C SER A 60 4.81 2.85 -1.60
N LEU A 61 4.53 2.32 -2.80
CA LEU A 61 4.61 3.08 -4.05
C LEU A 61 3.57 4.21 -4.08
N GLU A 62 2.36 3.92 -3.63
CA GLU A 62 1.26 4.87 -3.52
C GLU A 62 1.61 5.99 -2.53
N GLY A 63 2.17 5.62 -1.39
CA GLY A 63 2.65 6.57 -0.38
C GLY A 63 3.79 7.43 -0.91
N ALA A 64 4.73 6.87 -1.67
CA ALA A 64 5.80 7.63 -2.30
C ALA A 64 5.25 8.67 -3.30
N LEU A 65 4.26 8.30 -4.12
CA LEU A 65 3.58 9.25 -5.01
C LEU A 65 2.85 10.35 -4.24
N GLU A 66 2.23 10.02 -3.11
CA GLU A 66 1.57 11.02 -2.27
C GLU A 66 2.59 12.00 -1.65
N MET A 67 3.78 11.50 -1.26
CA MET A 67 4.88 12.37 -0.81
C MET A 67 5.42 13.24 -1.94
N PHE A 68 5.56 12.71 -3.16
CA PHE A 68 5.97 13.48 -4.34
C PHE A 68 4.95 14.58 -4.69
N LYS A 69 3.65 14.26 -4.58
CA LYS A 69 2.57 15.24 -4.78
C LYS A 69 2.60 16.39 -3.78
N LYS A 70 2.96 16.11 -2.52
CA LYS A 70 3.03 17.11 -1.42
C LYS A 70 4.30 17.93 -1.43
N ALA A 71 5.39 17.36 -1.92
CA ALA A 71 6.70 18.01 -1.92
C ALA A 71 6.73 19.22 -2.86
N SER A 72 7.48 20.25 -2.47
CA SER A 72 7.77 21.43 -3.31
C SER A 72 9.05 21.29 -4.14
N SER A 73 9.88 20.27 -3.85
CA SER A 73 11.13 19.99 -4.55
C SER A 73 11.51 18.49 -4.39
N PRO A 74 12.42 17.95 -5.24
CA PRO A 74 12.96 16.61 -5.06
C PRO A 74 13.69 16.39 -3.72
N GLU A 75 14.34 17.42 -3.19
CA GLU A 75 14.96 17.37 -1.85
C GLU A 75 13.91 17.21 -0.75
N GLU A 76 12.83 17.97 -0.79
CA GLU A 76 11.73 17.84 0.15
C GLU A 76 11.03 16.49 -0.01
N PHE A 77 10.87 16.00 -1.23
CA PHE A 77 10.36 14.66 -1.50
C PHE A 77 11.21 13.59 -0.81
N GLU A 78 12.53 13.65 -0.97
CA GLU A 78 13.47 12.74 -0.29
C GLU A 78 13.29 12.79 1.24
N LYS A 79 13.12 13.98 1.80
CA LYS A 79 12.83 14.15 3.23
C LYS A 79 11.51 13.51 3.63
N LEU A 80 10.46 13.73 2.85
CA LEU A 80 9.12 13.22 3.16
C LEU A 80 9.05 11.69 3.15
N ILE A 81 9.65 11.02 2.15
CA ILE A 81 9.66 9.54 2.11
C ILE A 81 10.44 8.92 3.26
N ASN A 82 11.43 9.63 3.82
CA ASN A 82 12.24 9.21 4.96
C ASN A 82 11.74 9.74 6.31
N THR A 83 10.50 10.20 6.39
CA THR A 83 9.88 10.61 7.66
C THR A 83 9.32 9.41 8.40
N GLU A 84 9.63 9.28 9.69
CA GLU A 84 9.11 8.22 10.54
C GLU A 84 7.58 8.22 10.60
N ASN A 85 6.97 7.05 10.67
CA ASN A 85 5.53 6.84 10.86
C ASN A 85 4.61 7.35 9.73
N ASN A 86 5.16 7.70 8.58
CA ASN A 86 4.37 8.15 7.43
C ASN A 86 3.72 7.02 6.61
N GLY A 87 4.03 5.74 6.90
CA GLY A 87 3.50 4.59 6.15
C GLY A 87 4.10 4.41 4.76
N VAL A 88 5.24 5.05 4.46
CA VAL A 88 5.92 4.94 3.16
C VAL A 88 7.12 4.03 3.23
N ASN A 89 8.08 4.31 4.11
CA ASN A 89 9.33 3.57 4.24
C ASN A 89 9.38 2.77 5.55
N ASN A 90 9.54 1.46 5.42
CA ASN A 90 9.76 0.49 6.50
C ASN A 90 10.84 -0.55 6.07
N LEU A 91 11.72 -0.17 5.11
CA LEU A 91 12.74 -1.05 4.55
C LEU A 91 13.90 -1.24 5.53
N ASP A 92 14.45 -2.45 5.52
CA ASP A 92 15.70 -2.87 6.14
C ASP A 92 16.36 -3.86 5.18
N LEU A 93 17.01 -3.34 4.12
CA LEU A 93 17.60 -4.15 3.06
C LEU A 93 19.00 -4.62 3.40
N ASP A 94 19.73 -3.92 4.28
CA ASP A 94 21.04 -4.36 4.75
C ASP A 94 20.93 -5.35 5.92
N ASN A 95 19.72 -5.52 6.51
CA ASN A 95 19.38 -6.39 7.65
C ASN A 95 20.14 -6.03 8.94
N ASP A 96 20.37 -4.75 9.17
CA ASP A 96 20.99 -4.29 10.44
C ASP A 96 19.96 -4.11 11.57
N GLY A 97 18.68 -4.28 11.27
CA GLY A 97 17.55 -4.17 12.17
C GLY A 97 17.03 -2.74 12.35
N ASN A 98 17.45 -1.83 11.49
CA ASN A 98 16.99 -0.45 11.41
C ASN A 98 16.41 -0.15 10.03
N ILE A 99 15.66 0.94 9.94
CA ILE A 99 15.14 1.43 8.64
C ILE A 99 16.29 2.02 7.83
N ASP A 100 16.31 1.70 6.54
CA ASP A 100 17.25 2.25 5.57
C ASP A 100 16.81 3.63 5.06
N TYR A 101 17.80 4.46 4.72
CA TYR A 101 17.57 5.78 4.13
C TYR A 101 17.44 5.68 2.62
N VAL A 102 16.28 6.05 2.10
CA VAL A 102 16.01 6.07 0.66
C VAL A 102 16.42 7.41 0.07
N LYS A 103 17.43 7.43 -0.77
CA LYS A 103 17.87 8.64 -1.49
C LYS A 103 17.16 8.79 -2.82
N VAL A 104 17.06 10.03 -3.31
CA VAL A 104 16.43 10.39 -4.58
C VAL A 104 17.48 10.89 -5.56
N ILE A 105 17.48 10.31 -6.78
CA ILE A 105 18.40 10.68 -7.86
C ILE A 105 17.56 11.01 -9.09
N ASP A 106 17.53 12.27 -9.52
CA ASP A 106 16.89 12.64 -10.78
C ASP A 106 17.80 12.35 -11.98
N LYS A 107 17.28 11.71 -13.00
CA LYS A 107 17.86 11.54 -14.32
C LYS A 107 16.99 12.28 -15.31
N LYS A 108 17.55 13.33 -15.95
CA LYS A 108 16.79 14.22 -16.85
C LYS A 108 17.31 14.13 -18.28
N GLU A 109 16.35 14.04 -19.22
CA GLU A 109 16.62 14.20 -20.64
C GLU A 109 15.48 14.99 -21.30
N GLY A 110 15.74 16.23 -21.68
CA GLY A 110 14.72 17.12 -22.24
C GLY A 110 13.55 17.35 -21.28
N ASP A 111 12.36 16.97 -21.72
CA ASP A 111 11.09 17.07 -20.96
C ASP A 111 10.77 15.82 -20.13
N VAL A 112 11.75 14.98 -19.90
CA VAL A 112 11.58 13.70 -19.21
C VAL A 112 12.46 13.66 -17.98
N HIS A 113 11.90 13.19 -16.86
CA HIS A 113 12.60 12.92 -15.61
C HIS A 113 12.37 11.49 -15.16
N ALA A 114 13.40 10.85 -14.59
CA ALA A 114 13.31 9.59 -13.88
C ALA A 114 13.93 9.79 -12.48
N PHE A 115 13.05 9.89 -11.46
CA PHE A 115 13.50 10.00 -10.06
C PHE A 115 13.68 8.61 -9.50
N VAL A 116 14.94 8.17 -9.41
CA VAL A 116 15.30 6.87 -8.86
C VAL A 116 15.26 6.93 -7.34
N LEU A 117 14.49 6.07 -6.72
CA LEU A 117 14.45 5.83 -5.27
C LEU A 117 15.43 4.70 -5.00
N GLN A 118 16.55 5.00 -4.35
CA GLN A 118 17.65 4.08 -4.19
C GLN A 118 18.09 3.98 -2.73
N ASP A 119 18.31 2.75 -2.29
CA ASP A 119 18.83 2.42 -0.96
C ASP A 119 20.31 2.04 -1.06
N PRO A 120 21.22 2.75 -0.38
CA PRO A 120 22.61 2.34 -0.21
C PRO A 120 22.72 1.23 0.84
N VAL A 121 22.76 -0.03 0.41
CA VAL A 121 22.77 -1.22 1.31
C VAL A 121 24.16 -1.56 1.87
N SER A 122 25.21 -0.93 1.36
CA SER A 122 26.58 -1.01 1.88
C SER A 122 27.44 0.13 1.33
N GLU A 123 28.73 0.18 1.67
CA GLU A 123 29.68 1.13 1.07
C GLU A 123 29.81 0.98 -0.44
N THR A 124 29.59 -0.22 -0.96
CA THR A 124 29.85 -0.58 -2.38
C THR A 124 28.61 -1.00 -3.13
N GLU A 125 27.50 -1.28 -2.45
CA GLU A 125 26.25 -1.72 -3.09
C GLU A 125 25.10 -0.77 -2.81
N SER A 126 24.28 -0.55 -3.82
CA SER A 126 22.99 0.12 -3.70
C SER A 126 21.93 -0.69 -4.43
N GLN A 127 20.67 -0.53 -4.02
CA GLN A 127 19.53 -1.18 -4.62
C GLN A 127 18.48 -0.13 -5.02
N ASP A 128 18.10 -0.10 -6.29
CA ASP A 128 16.95 0.69 -6.70
C ASP A 128 15.65 0.03 -6.19
N ILE A 129 14.83 0.81 -5.49
CA ILE A 129 13.55 0.36 -4.93
C ILE A 129 12.44 0.58 -5.94
N ALA A 130 12.42 1.78 -6.52
CA ALA A 130 11.44 2.21 -7.51
C ALA A 130 11.98 3.40 -8.32
N VAL A 131 11.30 3.72 -9.41
CA VAL A 131 11.55 4.94 -10.20
C VAL A 131 10.23 5.67 -10.44
N ILE A 132 10.19 6.98 -10.17
CA ILE A 132 9.10 7.84 -10.63
C ILE A 132 9.47 8.36 -12.01
N GLU A 133 8.73 7.94 -13.00
CA GLU A 133 8.83 8.37 -14.38
C GLU A 133 7.87 9.53 -14.62
N LEU A 134 8.38 10.69 -15.04
CA LEU A 134 7.63 11.91 -15.27
C LEU A 134 7.93 12.47 -16.66
N GLU A 135 6.89 12.78 -17.43
CA GLU A 135 7.02 13.38 -18.75
C GLU A 135 6.07 14.55 -18.93
N LYS A 136 6.60 15.68 -19.37
CA LYS A 136 5.80 16.84 -19.80
C LYS A 136 5.28 16.61 -21.21
N LYS A 137 3.95 16.63 -21.37
CA LYS A 137 3.26 16.39 -22.64
C LYS A 137 2.84 17.67 -23.35
N GLY A 138 2.97 18.84 -22.72
CA GLY A 138 2.58 20.13 -23.26
C GLY A 138 2.85 21.26 -22.28
N LYS A 139 2.31 22.46 -22.56
CA LYS A 139 2.57 23.67 -21.77
C LYS A 139 2.21 23.47 -20.29
N ASP A 140 1.01 22.96 -20.02
CA ASP A 140 0.46 22.79 -18.67
C ASP A 140 -0.06 21.34 -18.45
N ASN A 141 0.66 20.36 -19.03
CA ASN A 141 0.30 18.96 -18.96
C ASN A 141 1.54 18.11 -18.70
N ALA A 142 1.47 17.31 -17.66
CA ALA A 142 2.48 16.33 -17.31
C ALA A 142 1.81 15.04 -16.82
N VAL A 143 2.43 13.91 -17.11
CA VAL A 143 1.98 12.57 -16.70
C VAL A 143 3.10 11.89 -15.95
N LEU A 144 2.73 11.04 -14.97
CA LEU A 144 3.72 10.30 -14.22
C LEU A 144 3.22 8.89 -13.87
N GLN A 145 4.19 7.98 -13.70
CA GLN A 145 4.01 6.65 -13.11
C GLN A 145 5.15 6.40 -12.13
N ILE A 146 4.92 5.59 -11.09
CA ILE A 146 5.99 4.98 -10.31
C ILE A 146 6.06 3.50 -10.62
N ILE A 147 7.27 3.01 -10.87
CA ILE A 147 7.53 1.61 -11.18
C ILE A 147 8.39 1.02 -10.07
N GLY A 148 7.84 0.05 -9.34
CA GLY A 148 8.55 -0.73 -8.34
C GLY A 148 9.51 -1.72 -9.00
N ASP A 149 10.71 -1.82 -8.43
CA ASP A 149 11.77 -2.69 -8.95
C ASP A 149 11.42 -4.18 -8.81
N GLU A 150 11.68 -4.97 -9.86
CA GLU A 150 11.33 -6.40 -9.90
C GLU A 150 12.07 -7.28 -8.89
N ASP A 151 13.23 -6.84 -8.38
CA ASP A 151 13.97 -7.56 -7.33
C ASP A 151 13.44 -7.22 -5.93
N ILE A 152 12.64 -6.15 -5.81
CA ILE A 152 11.99 -5.68 -4.58
C ILE A 152 10.54 -6.15 -4.51
N TYR A 153 9.78 -6.04 -5.61
CA TYR A 153 8.34 -6.37 -5.67
C TYR A 153 8.03 -7.73 -6.32
N GLY A 154 9.05 -8.46 -6.80
CA GLY A 154 8.87 -9.74 -7.49
C GLY A 154 8.61 -9.61 -8.99
N GLU A 155 8.00 -8.52 -9.42
CA GLU A 155 7.75 -8.08 -10.78
C GLU A 155 7.76 -6.55 -10.85
N GLU A 156 7.82 -5.97 -12.04
CA GLU A 156 7.58 -4.53 -12.19
C GLU A 156 6.14 -4.21 -11.81
N THR A 157 5.96 -3.43 -10.74
CA THR A 157 4.67 -2.98 -10.26
C THR A 157 4.50 -1.52 -10.64
N ILE A 158 3.56 -1.22 -11.52
CA ILE A 158 3.32 0.14 -12.04
C ILE A 158 2.13 0.74 -11.32
N VAL A 159 2.33 1.91 -10.72
CA VAL A 159 1.28 2.66 -10.04
C VAL A 159 1.18 4.06 -10.63
N GLU A 160 -0.04 4.53 -10.85
CA GLU A 160 -0.31 5.89 -11.34
C GLU A 160 -1.41 6.57 -10.51
N PRO A 161 -1.48 7.91 -10.52
CA PRO A 161 -2.59 8.63 -9.92
C PRO A 161 -3.92 8.20 -10.53
N ALA A 162 -4.93 7.98 -9.70
CA ALA A 162 -6.28 7.64 -10.11
C ALA A 162 -7.20 8.88 -10.03
N ASP A 163 -8.24 8.91 -10.84
CA ASP A 163 -9.39 9.75 -10.57
C ASP A 163 -10.19 9.20 -9.36
N ASP A 164 -11.06 10.03 -8.78
CA ASP A 164 -11.79 9.66 -7.57
C ASP A 164 -12.60 8.37 -7.71
N ALA A 165 -13.16 8.10 -8.89
CA ALA A 165 -13.97 6.91 -9.14
C ALA A 165 -13.10 5.64 -9.22
N THR A 166 -12.00 5.69 -9.97
CA THR A 166 -11.06 4.57 -10.13
C THR A 166 -10.34 4.28 -8.83
N GLY A 167 -9.93 5.32 -8.10
CA GLY A 167 -9.29 5.19 -6.79
C GLY A 167 -10.18 4.54 -5.75
N PHE A 168 -11.47 4.90 -5.71
CA PHE A 168 -12.44 4.28 -4.81
C PHE A 168 -12.62 2.77 -5.09
N LEU A 169 -12.75 2.37 -6.35
CA LEU A 169 -12.88 0.96 -6.73
C LEU A 169 -11.63 0.15 -6.35
N HIS A 170 -10.45 0.74 -6.55
CA HIS A 170 -9.19 0.11 -6.16
C HIS A 170 -9.09 -0.08 -4.64
N ALA A 171 -9.40 0.96 -3.85
CA ALA A 171 -9.42 0.87 -2.40
C ALA A 171 -10.42 -0.17 -1.88
N ALA A 172 -11.60 -0.27 -2.49
CA ALA A 172 -12.61 -1.26 -2.13
C ALA A 172 -12.11 -2.71 -2.33
N SER A 173 -11.34 -2.97 -3.39
CA SER A 173 -10.74 -4.30 -3.65
C SER A 173 -9.68 -4.69 -2.63
N PHE A 174 -8.95 -3.73 -2.07
CA PHE A 174 -8.01 -3.98 -0.97
C PHE A 174 -8.69 -4.25 0.38
N MET A 175 -9.86 -3.63 0.60
CA MET A 175 -10.61 -3.77 1.86
C MET A 175 -11.48 -5.03 1.92
N SER A 176 -11.78 -5.62 0.78
CA SER A 176 -12.57 -6.85 0.67
C SER A 176 -11.90 -7.77 -0.34
N PRO A 177 -10.85 -8.49 0.05
CA PRO A 177 -10.26 -9.51 -0.79
C PRO A 177 -11.24 -10.70 -0.87
N ASP A 178 -12.25 -10.60 -1.73
CA ASP A 178 -13.10 -11.72 -2.08
C ASP A 178 -12.29 -12.63 -3.02
N GLU A 179 -12.11 -13.89 -2.65
CA GLU A 179 -11.46 -14.91 -3.49
C GLU A 179 -12.13 -15.08 -4.87
N ASN A 180 -13.33 -14.51 -5.03
CA ASN A 180 -14.10 -14.45 -6.27
C ASN A 180 -14.02 -13.11 -7.01
N SER A 181 -13.29 -12.11 -6.53
CA SER A 181 -13.00 -10.92 -7.31
C SER A 181 -12.08 -11.34 -8.46
N GLY A 182 -12.72 -11.83 -9.52
CA GLY A 182 -12.08 -12.21 -10.76
C GLY A 182 -11.20 -11.05 -11.23
N ASP A 183 -10.07 -11.44 -11.75
CA ASP A 183 -9.11 -10.64 -12.50
C ASP A 183 -9.80 -9.40 -13.11
N TYR A 184 -9.87 -8.31 -12.34
CA TYR A 184 -10.31 -7.03 -12.88
C TYR A 184 -9.21 -6.65 -13.85
N ASN A 185 -9.46 -6.86 -15.13
CA ASN A 185 -8.64 -6.36 -16.22
C ASN A 185 -8.60 -4.83 -16.12
N TYR A 186 -7.66 -4.31 -15.33
CA TYR A 186 -7.34 -2.87 -15.21
C TYR A 186 -6.76 -2.28 -16.52
N ASP A 187 -6.86 -3.03 -17.62
CA ASP A 187 -6.47 -2.59 -18.97
C ASP A 187 -7.57 -1.75 -19.67
N ALA A 188 -8.65 -1.44 -18.96
CA ALA A 188 -9.59 -0.42 -19.42
C ALA A 188 -8.89 0.93 -19.25
N GLY A 189 -8.51 1.55 -20.36
CA GLY A 189 -7.79 2.80 -20.48
C GLY A 189 -8.25 3.88 -19.51
N GLY A 190 -7.75 3.81 -18.25
CA GLY A 190 -8.05 4.76 -17.20
C GLY A 190 -7.70 6.18 -17.62
N ILE A 191 -8.41 7.14 -17.09
CA ILE A 191 -8.13 8.56 -17.32
C ILE A 191 -6.73 8.83 -16.79
N VAL A 192 -5.82 9.25 -17.68
CA VAL A 192 -4.47 9.67 -17.29
C VAL A 192 -4.59 11.01 -16.58
N VAL A 193 -4.25 11.02 -15.29
CA VAL A 193 -4.33 12.22 -14.46
C VAL A 193 -3.21 13.19 -14.85
N ASN A 194 -3.57 14.45 -15.11
CA ASN A 194 -2.61 15.52 -15.33
C ASN A 194 -2.04 15.98 -13.98
N VAL A 195 -0.74 15.79 -13.78
CA VAL A 195 -0.04 16.14 -12.54
C VAL A 195 0.69 17.49 -12.59
N TRP A 196 0.47 18.28 -13.63
CA TRP A 196 1.15 19.58 -13.80
C TRP A 196 1.04 20.51 -12.60
N MET A 197 -0.10 20.46 -11.89
CA MET A 197 -0.34 21.32 -10.73
C MET A 197 0.39 20.89 -9.45
N TRP A 198 1.04 19.74 -9.46
CA TRP A 198 1.82 19.29 -8.30
C TRP A 198 3.05 20.20 -8.12
N PRO A 199 3.33 20.69 -6.91
CA PRO A 199 4.42 21.64 -6.70
C PRO A 199 5.79 21.11 -7.14
N ALA A 200 6.12 19.83 -6.82
CA ALA A 200 7.36 19.19 -7.26
C ALA A 200 7.47 19.14 -8.79
N VAL A 201 6.38 18.86 -9.51
CA VAL A 201 6.35 18.84 -10.98
C VAL A 201 6.64 20.22 -11.54
N ARG A 202 5.99 21.25 -11.04
CA ARG A 202 6.26 22.64 -11.48
C ARG A 202 7.69 23.07 -11.17
N PHE A 203 8.23 22.64 -10.05
CA PHE A 203 9.59 22.94 -9.64
C PHE A 203 10.62 22.37 -10.62
N VAL A 204 10.50 21.09 -11.00
CA VAL A 204 11.49 20.43 -11.86
C VAL A 204 11.43 20.88 -13.33
N TYR A 205 10.30 21.47 -13.74
CA TYR A 205 10.18 22.11 -15.07
C TYR A 205 10.44 23.60 -15.06
N ALA A 206 10.81 24.19 -13.92
CA ALA A 206 11.22 25.58 -13.87
C ALA A 206 12.57 25.79 -14.58
N PRO A 207 12.79 26.93 -15.29
CA PRO A 207 14.03 27.18 -16.03
C PRO A 207 15.31 27.13 -15.19
N ALA A 208 15.20 27.47 -13.90
CA ALA A 208 16.32 27.48 -12.95
C ALA A 208 16.55 26.15 -12.23
N TYR A 209 15.81 25.09 -12.59
CA TYR A 209 15.96 23.81 -11.93
C TYR A 209 17.31 23.18 -12.23
N VAL A 210 18.03 22.86 -11.16
CA VAL A 210 19.26 22.06 -11.18
C VAL A 210 18.90 20.63 -10.80
N VAL A 211 19.35 19.66 -11.61
CA VAL A 211 19.04 18.25 -11.42
C VAL A 211 19.47 17.77 -10.03
N TRP A 212 18.54 17.25 -9.27
CA TRP A 212 18.78 16.78 -7.91
C TRP A 212 19.47 15.43 -7.90
N VAL A 213 20.58 15.35 -7.17
CA VAL A 213 21.27 14.09 -6.85
C VAL A 213 21.52 14.10 -5.35
N SER A 214 20.90 13.20 -4.62
CA SER A 214 21.09 13.05 -3.18
C SER A 214 22.57 12.93 -2.82
N PRO A 215 23.11 13.76 -1.92
CA PRO A 215 24.50 13.68 -1.46
C PRO A 215 24.75 12.55 -0.48
N TRP A 216 23.71 11.90 0.03
CA TRP A 216 23.78 10.92 1.11
C TRP A 216 24.28 9.56 0.62
N ARG A 217 24.86 8.79 1.52
CA ARG A 217 25.46 7.47 1.27
C ARG A 217 25.20 6.57 2.46
N TRP A 218 25.53 5.31 2.32
CA TRP A 218 25.47 4.34 3.41
C TRP A 218 26.16 4.89 4.67
N ARG A 219 25.42 4.91 5.78
CA ARG A 219 25.79 5.47 7.10
C ARG A 219 26.21 6.95 7.13
N ALA A 220 25.97 7.67 6.05
CA ALA A 220 26.14 9.12 6.00
C ALA A 220 24.80 9.77 5.67
N TYR A 221 24.06 10.14 6.70
CA TYR A 221 22.68 10.63 6.64
C TYR A 221 22.60 12.12 6.96
N PRO A 222 21.51 12.80 6.57
CA PRO A 222 21.27 14.18 7.01
C PRO A 222 21.10 14.29 8.53
N ALA A 223 21.54 15.40 9.12
CA ALA A 223 21.51 15.60 10.57
C ALA A 223 20.09 15.54 11.20
N TRP A 224 19.05 15.74 10.39
CA TRP A 224 17.66 15.67 10.84
C TRP A 224 17.10 14.24 10.85
N TRP A 225 17.79 13.26 10.25
CA TRP A 225 17.33 11.89 10.13
C TRP A 225 18.15 10.95 11.04
N HIS A 226 17.44 10.03 11.70
CA HIS A 226 18.04 8.97 12.51
C HIS A 226 17.34 7.66 12.20
N PRO A 227 18.05 6.53 12.05
CA PRO A 227 17.45 5.24 11.82
C PRO A 227 16.57 4.83 13.02
N TRP A 228 15.43 4.22 12.74
CA TRP A 228 14.52 3.63 13.70
C TRP A 228 14.24 2.18 13.33
N ARG A 229 13.62 1.42 14.25
CA ARG A 229 13.34 0.01 13.99
C ARG A 229 12.13 -0.18 13.08
N PRO A 230 12.20 -1.14 12.10
CA PRO A 230 11.06 -1.51 11.30
C PRO A 230 9.88 -1.96 12.16
N VAL A 231 8.69 -1.48 11.84
CA VAL A 231 7.47 -1.98 12.47
C VAL A 231 6.99 -3.25 11.77
N ARG A 232 6.29 -4.13 12.51
CA ARG A 232 5.76 -5.37 11.96
C ARG A 232 4.71 -5.09 10.88
N TRP A 233 4.55 -6.02 9.94
CA TRP A 233 3.60 -5.92 8.82
C TRP A 233 2.19 -5.48 9.24
N HIS A 234 1.59 -6.10 10.25
CA HIS A 234 0.24 -5.75 10.71
C HIS A 234 0.11 -4.31 11.26
N VAL A 235 1.23 -3.65 11.57
CA VAL A 235 1.28 -2.24 11.98
C VAL A 235 1.55 -1.33 10.78
N PHE A 236 2.40 -1.77 9.85
CA PHE A 236 2.76 -1.00 8.66
C PHE A 236 1.66 -1.00 7.61
N TYR A 237 1.06 -2.16 7.34
CA TYR A 237 0.04 -2.34 6.30
C TYR A 237 -1.13 -1.37 6.39
N PRO A 238 -1.79 -1.15 7.54
CA PRO A 238 -2.89 -0.17 7.63
C PRO A 238 -2.48 1.27 7.30
N ARG A 239 -1.20 1.62 7.56
CA ARG A 239 -0.67 2.97 7.25
C ARG A 239 -0.48 3.15 5.74
N ARG A 240 0.07 2.14 5.04
CA ARG A 240 0.25 2.21 3.59
C ARG A 240 -1.09 2.18 2.84
N VAL A 241 -2.06 1.39 3.30
CA VAL A 241 -3.40 1.29 2.68
C VAL A 241 -4.14 2.63 2.67
N ALA A 242 -3.82 3.55 3.59
CA ALA A 242 -4.40 4.89 3.60
C ALA A 242 -4.16 5.68 2.29
N TYR A 243 -3.14 5.31 1.51
CA TYR A 243 -2.82 5.96 0.23
C TYR A 243 -3.49 5.33 -0.99
N VAL A 244 -3.94 4.08 -0.89
CA VAL A 244 -4.40 3.27 -2.03
C VAL A 244 -5.59 3.89 -2.77
N SER A 245 -6.47 4.63 -2.07
CA SER A 245 -7.66 5.25 -2.68
C SER A 245 -7.37 6.34 -3.72
N HIS A 246 -6.14 6.85 -3.78
CA HIS A 246 -5.75 7.93 -4.68
C HIS A 246 -4.92 7.45 -5.88
N TYR A 247 -4.62 6.15 -5.94
CA TYR A 247 -3.71 5.57 -6.91
C TYR A 247 -4.25 4.25 -7.44
N THR A 248 -3.79 3.83 -8.62
CA THR A 248 -4.19 2.56 -9.23
C THR A 248 -2.98 1.81 -9.78
N ILE A 249 -3.02 0.48 -9.66
CA ILE A 249 -2.02 -0.39 -10.27
C ILE A 249 -2.44 -0.63 -11.72
N VAL A 250 -1.51 -0.43 -12.65
CA VAL A 250 -1.73 -0.63 -14.08
C VAL A 250 -0.72 -1.60 -14.68
N ALA A 251 -1.09 -2.24 -15.79
CA ALA A 251 -0.20 -3.16 -16.49
C ALA A 251 0.65 -2.48 -17.58
N THR A 252 0.34 -1.22 -17.92
CA THR A 252 0.89 -0.55 -19.11
C THR A 252 1.89 0.53 -18.73
N HIS A 253 3.09 0.44 -19.27
CA HIS A 253 4.05 1.54 -19.29
C HIS A 253 3.58 2.64 -20.24
N ARG A 254 3.24 3.81 -19.70
CA ARG A 254 2.79 4.98 -20.49
C ARG A 254 3.93 5.95 -20.82
N ILE A 255 4.99 5.95 -19.99
CA ILE A 255 6.10 6.92 -20.05
C ILE A 255 7.37 6.23 -20.55
N ILE A 256 7.31 5.72 -21.78
CA ILE A 256 8.36 4.92 -22.39
C ILE A 256 9.70 5.67 -22.49
N ARG A 257 9.68 7.01 -22.65
CA ARG A 257 10.92 7.80 -22.75
C ARG A 257 11.69 7.82 -21.43
N ALA A 258 11.00 8.03 -20.30
CA ALA A 258 11.62 7.98 -18.97
C ALA A 258 12.15 6.57 -18.67
N HIS A 259 11.38 5.55 -18.99
CA HIS A 259 11.81 4.15 -18.84
C HIS A 259 13.09 3.87 -19.63
N ARG A 260 13.22 4.41 -20.84
CA ARG A 260 14.39 4.23 -21.70
C ARG A 260 15.66 4.87 -21.12
N ILE A 261 15.56 6.01 -20.45
CA ILE A 261 16.72 6.66 -19.82
C ILE A 261 17.10 6.01 -18.47
N TYR A 262 16.14 5.41 -17.76
CA TYR A 262 16.37 4.74 -16.48
C TYR A 262 16.91 3.32 -16.64
N ARG A 263 16.32 2.49 -17.51
CA ARG A 263 16.61 1.06 -17.60
C ARG A 263 18.10 0.70 -17.77
N PRO A 264 18.89 1.41 -18.60
CA PRO A 264 20.31 1.13 -18.76
C PRO A 264 21.18 1.43 -17.52
N VAL A 265 20.68 2.27 -16.62
CA VAL A 265 21.39 2.75 -15.41
C VAL A 265 20.80 2.22 -14.12
N ARG A 266 19.85 1.29 -14.22
CA ARG A 266 19.26 0.60 -13.07
C ARG A 266 20.34 -0.09 -12.24
N VAL A 267 20.30 0.13 -10.92
CA VAL A 267 21.26 -0.42 -9.96
C VAL A 267 20.59 -1.52 -9.13
N THR A 268 21.26 -2.66 -9.04
CA THR A 268 20.77 -3.80 -8.25
C THR A 268 21.87 -4.34 -7.33
N SER A 269 21.52 -4.62 -6.09
CA SER A 269 22.42 -5.22 -5.10
C SER A 269 22.46 -6.74 -5.25
N VAL A 270 23.66 -7.30 -5.32
CA VAL A 270 23.86 -8.75 -5.33
C VAL A 270 23.46 -9.36 -3.98
N SER A 271 23.80 -8.69 -2.89
CA SER A 271 23.45 -9.16 -1.53
C SER A 271 21.95 -9.16 -1.28
N VAL A 272 21.21 -8.12 -1.66
CA VAL A 272 19.75 -8.07 -1.55
C VAL A 272 19.10 -9.17 -2.40
N ARG A 273 19.51 -9.31 -3.65
CA ARG A 273 18.99 -10.35 -4.55
C ARG A 273 19.25 -11.75 -4.03
N THR A 274 20.44 -12.02 -3.49
CA THR A 274 20.80 -13.33 -2.97
C THR A 274 19.96 -13.69 -1.76
N ARG A 275 19.79 -12.76 -0.82
CA ARG A 275 18.95 -12.97 0.38
C ARG A 275 17.51 -13.28 0.03
N ASN A 276 16.95 -12.58 -0.95
CA ASN A 276 15.53 -12.69 -1.31
C ASN A 276 15.24 -13.71 -2.43
N ASN A 277 16.26 -14.40 -2.97
CA ASN A 277 16.14 -15.28 -4.15
C ASN A 277 15.06 -16.37 -3.99
N VAL A 278 14.96 -17.00 -2.82
CA VAL A 278 13.98 -18.06 -2.56
C VAL A 278 12.56 -17.49 -2.57
N THR A 279 12.33 -16.37 -1.89
CA THR A 279 11.03 -15.70 -1.84
C THR A 279 10.61 -15.18 -3.21
N LEU A 280 11.53 -14.53 -3.93
CA LEU A 280 11.32 -14.08 -5.32
C LEU A 280 10.94 -15.23 -6.25
N SER A 281 11.67 -16.35 -6.16
CA SER A 281 11.39 -17.52 -6.98
C SER A 281 10.02 -18.14 -6.65
N ARG A 282 9.67 -18.22 -5.38
CA ARG A 282 8.35 -18.69 -4.92
C ARG A 282 7.23 -17.78 -5.43
N TYR A 283 7.34 -16.48 -5.23
CA TYR A 283 6.37 -15.49 -5.69
C TYR A 283 6.14 -15.59 -7.21
N ARG A 284 7.22 -15.57 -7.99
CA ARG A 284 7.17 -15.68 -9.47
C ARG A 284 6.60 -17.01 -9.95
N THR A 285 6.81 -18.10 -9.22
CA THR A 285 6.25 -19.41 -9.54
C THR A 285 4.76 -19.49 -9.22
N THR A 286 4.35 -18.96 -8.07
CA THR A 286 2.93 -18.94 -7.65
C THR A 286 2.07 -18.14 -8.63
N LYS A 287 2.50 -16.94 -9.03
CA LYS A 287 1.79 -16.13 -10.04
C LYS A 287 1.69 -16.79 -11.43
N ARG A 288 2.63 -17.68 -11.78
CA ARG A 288 2.60 -18.40 -13.07
C ARG A 288 1.62 -19.57 -13.10
N THR A 289 1.13 -20.01 -11.95
CA THR A 289 0.18 -21.12 -11.82
C THR A 289 -1.23 -20.56 -11.62
N THR A 290 -1.81 -19.93 -12.63
CA THR A 290 -3.20 -19.49 -12.59
C THR A 290 -4.09 -20.66 -12.98
N VAL A 291 -4.96 -21.11 -12.08
CA VAL A 291 -6.00 -22.10 -12.36
C VAL A 291 -7.23 -21.32 -12.84
N ILE A 292 -7.49 -21.32 -14.15
CA ILE A 292 -8.72 -20.76 -14.71
C ILE A 292 -9.84 -21.77 -14.50
N GLN A 293 -10.78 -21.47 -13.64
CA GLN A 293 -11.97 -22.28 -13.36
C GLN A 293 -13.15 -21.68 -14.15
N GLY A 294 -13.46 -22.24 -15.32
CA GLY A 294 -14.65 -21.86 -16.08
C GLY A 294 -15.88 -22.64 -15.62
N PRO A 295 -17.11 -22.15 -15.92
CA PRO A 295 -18.36 -22.72 -15.40
C PRO A 295 -18.64 -24.17 -15.82
N ARG A 296 -17.87 -24.78 -16.70
CA ARG A 296 -18.06 -26.16 -17.16
C ARG A 296 -16.81 -27.04 -17.32
N ARG A 297 -15.59 -26.51 -17.16
CA ARG A 297 -14.33 -27.27 -17.22
C ARG A 297 -13.22 -26.61 -16.41
N LYS A 298 -12.43 -27.42 -15.68
CA LYS A 298 -11.19 -26.99 -15.05
C LYS A 298 -10.06 -27.05 -16.08
N TYR A 299 -9.43 -25.92 -16.41
CA TYR A 299 -8.25 -25.90 -17.26
C TYR A 299 -7.05 -25.49 -16.41
N LYS A 300 -6.01 -26.33 -16.37
CA LYS A 300 -4.72 -25.97 -15.79
C LYS A 300 -3.86 -25.40 -16.91
N LEU A 301 -3.76 -24.09 -17.01
CA LEU A 301 -2.84 -23.44 -17.94
C LEU A 301 -1.50 -23.28 -17.26
N THR A 302 -0.55 -24.18 -17.51
CA THR A 302 0.84 -24.02 -17.11
C THR A 302 1.53 -23.23 -18.23
N ARG A 303 1.66 -21.91 -18.06
CA ARG A 303 2.44 -21.07 -18.99
C ARG A 303 3.91 -21.14 -18.57
N SER A 304 4.64 -22.16 -19.02
CA SER A 304 6.09 -22.23 -18.88
C SER A 304 6.72 -21.29 -19.92
N ARG A 305 7.11 -20.10 -19.50
CA ARG A 305 7.98 -19.24 -20.31
C ARG A 305 9.42 -19.57 -19.92
N THR A 306 10.06 -20.45 -20.69
CA THR A 306 11.50 -20.68 -20.57
C THR A 306 12.21 -19.40 -21.01
N VAL A 307 12.73 -18.65 -20.05
CA VAL A 307 13.63 -17.53 -20.34
C VAL A 307 14.94 -18.17 -20.82
N ARG A 308 15.18 -18.19 -22.13
CA ARG A 308 16.50 -18.49 -22.66
C ARG A 308 17.46 -17.41 -22.14
N ARG A 309 18.36 -17.80 -21.25
CA ARG A 309 19.55 -17.00 -20.93
C ARG A 309 20.34 -16.80 -22.23
N GLY A 310 20.31 -15.61 -22.77
CA GLY A 310 21.29 -15.19 -23.76
C GLY A 310 22.67 -15.24 -23.10
N ARG A 311 23.56 -16.07 -23.64
CA ARG A 311 25.00 -15.98 -23.36
C ARG A 311 25.53 -14.74 -24.10
N TYR A 312 26.10 -13.83 -23.34
CA TYR A 312 27.12 -12.90 -23.82
C TYR A 312 28.31 -13.00 -22.88
#